data_6e025e96f10db8ae5d0d9e9be049ef92
#
_entry.id   6e025e96f10db8ae5d0d9e9be049ef92
#
_cell.length_a   1.000
_cell.length_b   1.000
_cell.length_c   1.000
_cell.angle_alpha   90.00
_cell.angle_beta   90.00
_cell.angle_gamma   90.00
#
_symmetry.space_group_name_H-M   'P 1'
#
loop_
_entity.id
_entity.type
_entity.pdbx_description
1 polymer ?
#
loop_
_entity_poly.entity_id
_entity_poly.type
_entity_poly.pdbx_seq_one_letter_code
_entity_poly.pdbx_strand_id
1 'polypeptide(L)'
;MKFSERIIEWQNLHGRNNLPWQTNDPYKVWVSEIMLQQTQVSTVIPFYENFMQSFPDVLTLSKANLDEVLKNWAGLGFYRRARNLHQTAKIITDKYHQVFPDNYEDLVALPGIGESTAGAILALAFNKKGTILDGNVKRVVSRYLNVENNPRELKKSIKPFLYQNSPKTNYRSFGQGMMDLGSLICCLLYTSDAADEE
;
A
#
# COMPACT_ATOMS: atom_id res chain seq x y z
N MET A 1 11.36 8.54 23.71
CA MET A 1 10.34 7.93 22.82
C MET A 1 11.01 7.54 21.53
N LYS A 2 10.83 6.29 21.08
CA LYS A 2 11.41 5.76 19.83
C LYS A 2 10.71 6.36 18.61
N PHE A 3 11.38 6.35 17.45
CA PHE A 3 10.80 6.84 16.20
C PHE A 3 9.43 6.21 15.90
N SER A 4 9.32 4.88 15.96
CA SER A 4 8.06 4.18 15.70
C SER A 4 6.94 4.51 16.69
N GLU A 5 7.27 4.73 17.97
CA GLU A 5 6.28 5.13 18.99
C GLU A 5 5.66 6.49 18.70
N ARG A 6 6.49 7.46 18.26
CA ARG A 6 6.02 8.79 17.84
C ARG A 6 5.09 8.73 16.63
N ILE A 7 5.42 7.90 15.64
CA ILE A 7 4.59 7.73 14.44
C ILE A 7 3.25 7.09 14.79
N ILE A 8 3.24 6.06 15.65
CA ILE A 8 2.01 5.39 16.08
C ILE A 8 1.10 6.36 16.88
N GLU A 9 1.69 7.12 17.81
CA GLU A 9 0.95 8.12 18.58
C GLU A 9 0.36 9.19 17.67
N TRP A 10 1.15 9.73 16.74
CA TRP A 10 0.68 10.71 15.77
C TRP A 10 -0.44 10.15 14.89
N GLN A 11 -0.33 8.91 14.42
CA GLN A 11 -1.37 8.25 13.62
C GLN A 11 -2.68 8.13 14.39
N ASN A 12 -2.62 7.74 15.64
CA ASN A 12 -3.82 7.58 16.46
C ASN A 12 -4.57 8.90 16.68
N LEU A 13 -3.84 10.03 16.76
CA LEU A 13 -4.40 11.36 17.03
C LEU A 13 -4.79 12.13 15.77
N HIS A 14 -4.01 12.00 14.69
CA HIS A 14 -4.08 12.88 13.52
C HIS A 14 -4.17 12.16 12.17
N GLY A 15 -3.96 10.85 12.15
CA GLY A 15 -3.99 10.07 10.92
C GLY A 15 -5.42 9.83 10.40
N ARG A 16 -5.52 9.38 9.16
CA ARG A 16 -6.79 8.97 8.56
C ARG A 16 -7.20 7.62 9.13
N ASN A 17 -8.31 7.58 9.87
CA ASN A 17 -8.80 6.38 10.54
C ASN A 17 -10.19 5.92 10.02
N ASN A 18 -10.64 6.48 8.89
CA ASN A 18 -11.97 6.25 8.33
C ASN A 18 -11.96 5.91 6.83
N LEU A 19 -10.84 5.40 6.32
CA LEU A 19 -10.78 4.98 4.92
C LEU A 19 -11.49 3.61 4.75
N PRO A 20 -12.26 3.40 3.66
CA PRO A 20 -13.11 2.22 3.49
C PRO A 20 -12.34 0.88 3.46
N TRP A 21 -11.03 0.91 3.20
CA TRP A 21 -10.15 -0.26 3.19
C TRP A 21 -9.36 -0.49 4.48
N GLN A 22 -9.59 0.31 5.53
CA GLN A 22 -8.96 0.12 6.84
C GLN A 22 -9.62 -1.03 7.60
N THR A 23 -9.23 -2.23 7.28
CA THR A 23 -9.79 -3.49 7.76
C THR A 23 -8.69 -4.54 7.99
N ASN A 24 -9.06 -5.68 8.58
CA ASN A 24 -8.18 -6.84 8.74
C ASN A 24 -8.31 -7.82 7.56
N ASP A 25 -9.18 -7.55 6.60
CA ASP A 25 -9.40 -8.38 5.44
C ASP A 25 -8.28 -8.16 4.41
N PRO A 26 -7.40 -9.15 4.15
CA PRO A 26 -6.27 -8.98 3.25
C PRO A 26 -6.69 -8.79 1.79
N TYR A 27 -7.84 -9.29 1.36
CA TYR A 27 -8.39 -9.03 0.05
C TYR A 27 -8.70 -7.53 -0.14
N LYS A 28 -9.40 -6.96 0.80
CA LYS A 28 -9.80 -5.54 0.78
C LYS A 28 -8.61 -4.60 0.84
N VAL A 29 -7.65 -4.90 1.71
CA VAL A 29 -6.38 -4.16 1.79
C VAL A 29 -5.60 -4.27 0.49
N TRP A 30 -5.45 -5.47 -0.06
CA TRP A 30 -4.73 -5.68 -1.32
C TRP A 30 -5.33 -4.92 -2.49
N VAL A 31 -6.65 -4.96 -2.68
CA VAL A 31 -7.34 -4.22 -3.75
C VAL A 31 -7.06 -2.73 -3.63
N SER A 32 -7.18 -2.16 -2.42
CA SER A 32 -6.89 -0.74 -2.20
C SER A 32 -5.44 -0.38 -2.51
N GLU A 33 -4.48 -1.20 -2.07
CA GLU A 33 -3.05 -0.97 -2.32
C GLU A 33 -2.71 -0.97 -3.82
N ILE A 34 -3.37 -1.83 -4.60
CA ILE A 34 -3.20 -1.82 -6.06
C ILE A 34 -3.87 -0.58 -6.70
N MET A 35 -5.03 -0.16 -6.22
CA MET A 35 -5.71 1.04 -6.73
C MET A 35 -4.96 2.32 -6.41
N LEU A 36 -4.32 2.39 -5.23
CA LEU A 36 -3.55 3.55 -4.76
C LEU A 36 -2.20 3.72 -5.45
N GLN A 37 -1.72 2.73 -6.21
CA GLN A 37 -0.50 2.90 -6.99
C GLN A 37 -0.65 4.06 -7.99
N GLN A 38 0.07 5.16 -7.78
CA GLN A 38 0.05 6.39 -8.61
C GLN A 38 -1.35 7.03 -8.74
N THR A 39 -2.23 6.83 -7.76
CA THR A 39 -3.58 7.40 -7.76
C THR A 39 -3.89 7.98 -6.38
N GLN A 40 -4.49 9.17 -6.34
CA GLN A 40 -4.83 9.85 -5.08
C GLN A 40 -5.98 9.17 -4.34
N VAL A 41 -5.95 9.23 -3.00
CA VAL A 41 -6.96 8.63 -2.12
C VAL A 41 -8.38 9.07 -2.46
N SER A 42 -8.60 10.37 -2.66
CA SER A 42 -9.92 10.92 -3.00
C SER A 42 -10.49 10.37 -4.31
N THR A 43 -9.61 10.08 -5.28
CA THR A 43 -10.00 9.44 -6.53
C THR A 43 -10.32 7.95 -6.32
N VAL A 44 -9.56 7.26 -5.49
CA VAL A 44 -9.72 5.80 -5.30
C VAL A 44 -10.99 5.45 -4.54
N ILE A 45 -11.43 6.25 -3.56
CA ILE A 45 -12.59 5.91 -2.70
C ILE A 45 -13.81 5.46 -3.51
N PRO A 46 -14.37 6.24 -4.43
CA PRO A 46 -15.58 5.83 -5.16
C PRO A 46 -15.35 4.59 -6.05
N PHE A 47 -14.16 4.45 -6.64
CA PHE A 47 -13.83 3.27 -7.44
C PHE A 47 -13.72 2.00 -6.59
N TYR A 48 -13.12 2.12 -5.42
CA TYR A 48 -12.98 1.02 -4.48
C TYR A 48 -14.35 0.54 -3.98
N GLU A 49 -15.25 1.45 -3.60
CA GLU A 49 -16.59 1.12 -3.14
C GLU A 49 -17.40 0.40 -4.22
N ASN A 50 -17.39 0.90 -5.46
CA ASN A 50 -18.04 0.25 -6.59
C ASN A 50 -17.43 -1.13 -6.91
N PHE A 51 -16.10 -1.24 -6.83
CA PHE A 51 -15.40 -2.50 -7.07
C PHE A 51 -15.74 -3.55 -6.01
N MET A 52 -15.82 -3.16 -4.74
CA MET A 52 -16.21 -4.05 -3.64
C MET A 52 -17.68 -4.50 -3.73
N GLN A 53 -18.56 -3.68 -4.29
CA GLN A 53 -19.95 -4.10 -4.58
C GLN A 53 -20.00 -5.18 -5.68
N SER A 54 -19.20 -5.03 -6.73
CA SER A 54 -19.15 -5.99 -7.84
C SER A 54 -18.36 -7.26 -7.49
N PHE A 55 -17.27 -7.11 -6.73
CA PHE A 55 -16.34 -8.18 -6.38
C PHE A 55 -16.04 -8.15 -4.87
N PRO A 56 -16.97 -8.63 -4.02
CA PRO A 56 -16.84 -8.52 -2.56
C PRO A 56 -15.74 -9.38 -1.96
N ASP A 57 -15.27 -10.39 -2.68
CA ASP A 57 -14.24 -11.34 -2.26
C ASP A 57 -13.37 -11.83 -3.43
N VAL A 58 -12.27 -12.51 -3.09
CA VAL A 58 -11.30 -13.00 -4.07
C VAL A 58 -11.87 -14.06 -5.00
N LEU A 59 -12.83 -14.86 -4.55
CA LEU A 59 -13.47 -15.91 -5.34
C LEU A 59 -14.34 -15.29 -6.44
N THR A 60 -15.17 -14.31 -6.08
CA THR A 60 -16.01 -13.57 -7.03
C THR A 60 -15.14 -12.89 -8.09
N LEU A 61 -14.06 -12.22 -7.66
CA LEU A 61 -13.11 -11.57 -8.58
C LEU A 61 -12.43 -12.60 -9.50
N SER A 62 -12.02 -13.76 -8.98
CA SER A 62 -11.33 -14.79 -9.78
C SER A 62 -12.20 -15.40 -10.87
N LYS A 63 -13.51 -15.52 -10.62
CA LYS A 63 -14.50 -16.08 -11.54
C LYS A 63 -15.05 -15.06 -12.55
N ALA A 64 -14.84 -13.77 -12.33
CA ALA A 64 -15.32 -12.71 -13.20
C ALA A 64 -14.67 -12.79 -14.59
N ASN A 65 -15.39 -12.28 -15.60
CA ASN A 65 -14.77 -12.04 -16.90
C ASN A 65 -13.78 -10.85 -16.79
N LEU A 66 -12.65 -10.95 -17.48
CA LEU A 66 -11.67 -9.85 -17.50
C LEU A 66 -12.27 -8.51 -17.97
N ASP A 67 -13.19 -8.56 -18.94
CA ASP A 67 -13.84 -7.33 -19.45
C ASP A 67 -14.72 -6.66 -18.38
N GLU A 68 -15.38 -7.43 -17.50
CA GLU A 68 -16.12 -6.91 -16.36
C GLU A 68 -15.19 -6.24 -15.34
N VAL A 69 -14.04 -6.87 -15.06
CA VAL A 69 -13.01 -6.27 -14.18
C VAL A 69 -12.49 -4.97 -14.76
N LEU A 70 -12.18 -4.95 -16.07
CA LEU A 70 -11.70 -3.75 -16.76
C LEU A 70 -12.76 -2.65 -16.82
N LYS A 71 -14.04 -2.99 -16.96
CA LYS A 71 -15.16 -2.05 -16.90
C LYS A 71 -15.27 -1.38 -15.53
N ASN A 72 -15.17 -2.14 -14.45
CA ASN A 72 -15.18 -1.61 -13.09
C ASN A 72 -13.90 -0.79 -12.75
N TRP A 73 -12.83 -0.96 -13.53
CA TRP A 73 -11.57 -0.21 -13.39
C TRP A 73 -11.51 1.04 -14.26
N ALA A 74 -12.46 1.20 -15.20
CA ALA A 74 -12.44 2.28 -16.19
C ALA A 74 -12.46 3.67 -15.50
N GLY A 75 -11.48 4.51 -15.82
CA GLY A 75 -11.28 5.83 -15.21
C GLY A 75 -10.11 5.91 -14.22
N LEU A 76 -9.66 4.78 -13.63
CA LEU A 76 -8.46 4.75 -12.76
C LEU A 76 -7.14 4.78 -13.56
N GLY A 77 -7.17 4.42 -14.84
CA GLY A 77 -5.94 4.29 -15.65
C GLY A 77 -5.08 3.09 -15.29
N PHE A 78 -3.92 2.98 -15.94
CA PHE A 78 -2.95 1.90 -15.68
C PHE A 78 -3.57 0.49 -15.66
N TYR A 79 -4.31 0.11 -16.69
CA TYR A 79 -5.09 -1.14 -16.79
C TYR A 79 -4.28 -2.42 -16.56
N ARG A 80 -2.94 -2.35 -16.66
CA ARG A 80 -2.08 -3.47 -16.28
C ARG A 80 -2.28 -3.87 -14.81
N ARG A 81 -2.58 -2.91 -13.93
CA ARG A 81 -2.89 -3.19 -12.51
C ARG A 81 -4.13 -4.08 -12.39
N ALA A 82 -5.21 -3.74 -13.11
CA ALA A 82 -6.44 -4.54 -13.10
C ALA A 82 -6.22 -5.96 -13.66
N ARG A 83 -5.44 -6.11 -14.74
CA ARG A 83 -5.09 -7.43 -15.27
C ARG A 83 -4.29 -8.27 -14.28
N ASN A 84 -3.29 -7.68 -13.65
CA ASN A 84 -2.50 -8.35 -12.61
C ASN A 84 -3.37 -8.72 -11.40
N LEU A 85 -4.26 -7.83 -10.97
CA LEU A 85 -5.22 -8.06 -9.89
C LEU A 85 -6.09 -9.29 -10.19
N HIS A 86 -6.69 -9.36 -11.38
CA HIS A 86 -7.51 -10.48 -11.80
C HIS A 86 -6.71 -11.81 -11.90
N GLN A 87 -5.49 -11.76 -12.45
CA GLN A 87 -4.62 -12.93 -12.51
C GLN A 87 -4.23 -13.42 -11.11
N THR A 88 -3.89 -12.50 -10.22
CA THR A 88 -3.55 -12.82 -8.82
C THR A 88 -4.75 -13.39 -8.06
N ALA A 89 -5.98 -12.89 -8.29
CA ALA A 89 -7.18 -13.47 -7.71
C ALA A 89 -7.35 -14.95 -8.08
N LYS A 90 -7.10 -15.31 -9.36
CA LYS A 90 -7.10 -16.71 -9.80
C LYS A 90 -6.05 -17.55 -9.09
N ILE A 91 -4.81 -17.06 -9.00
CA ILE A 91 -3.73 -17.77 -8.31
C ILE A 91 -4.07 -17.97 -6.82
N ILE A 92 -4.62 -16.96 -6.14
CA ILE A 92 -5.02 -17.10 -4.73
C ILE A 92 -6.15 -18.12 -4.58
N THR A 93 -7.11 -18.14 -5.51
CA THR A 93 -8.20 -19.10 -5.48
C THR A 93 -7.70 -20.52 -5.72
N ASP A 94 -6.88 -20.73 -6.74
CA ASP A 94 -6.47 -22.07 -7.19
C ASP A 94 -5.36 -22.67 -6.33
N LYS A 95 -4.30 -21.88 -6.07
CA LYS A 95 -3.11 -22.35 -5.36
C LYS A 95 -3.23 -22.22 -3.85
N TYR A 96 -3.84 -21.15 -3.36
CA TYR A 96 -3.93 -20.85 -1.93
C TYR A 96 -5.34 -21.05 -1.35
N HIS A 97 -6.25 -21.72 -2.09
CA HIS A 97 -7.60 -22.07 -1.63
C HIS A 97 -8.37 -20.89 -1.04
N GLN A 98 -8.29 -19.72 -1.69
CA GLN A 98 -8.90 -18.44 -1.30
C GLN A 98 -8.31 -17.79 -0.03
N VAL A 99 -7.25 -18.37 0.54
CA VAL A 99 -6.56 -17.82 1.71
C VAL A 99 -5.37 -16.97 1.24
N PHE A 100 -5.34 -15.71 1.60
CA PHE A 100 -4.20 -14.85 1.29
C PHE A 100 -2.94 -15.33 2.01
N PRO A 101 -1.80 -15.45 1.31
CA PRO A 101 -0.54 -15.74 1.96
C PRO A 101 -0.17 -14.60 2.94
N ASP A 102 0.36 -14.98 4.08
CA ASP A 102 0.71 -14.08 5.17
C ASP A 102 2.23 -14.01 5.42
N ASN A 103 3.00 -14.36 4.40
CA ASN A 103 4.46 -14.27 4.35
C ASN A 103 4.92 -13.48 3.12
N TYR A 104 6.11 -12.91 3.22
CA TYR A 104 6.65 -12.00 2.21
C TYR A 104 6.95 -12.69 0.89
N GLU A 105 7.53 -13.89 0.92
CA GLU A 105 8.01 -14.64 -0.24
C GLU A 105 6.86 -15.01 -1.17
N ASP A 106 5.78 -15.52 -0.61
CA ASP A 106 4.58 -15.88 -1.38
C ASP A 106 3.89 -14.63 -1.94
N LEU A 107 3.81 -13.54 -1.16
CA LEU A 107 3.18 -12.30 -1.62
C LEU A 107 3.92 -11.68 -2.80
N VAL A 108 5.25 -11.58 -2.77
CA VAL A 108 6.01 -10.97 -3.88
C VAL A 108 6.06 -11.84 -5.12
N ALA A 109 5.76 -13.13 -5.00
CA ALA A 109 5.64 -14.04 -6.13
C ALA A 109 4.34 -13.84 -6.94
N LEU A 110 3.37 -13.09 -6.40
CA LEU A 110 2.09 -12.82 -7.04
C LEU A 110 2.18 -11.66 -8.06
N PRO A 111 1.55 -11.77 -9.23
CA PRO A 111 1.56 -10.71 -10.25
C PRO A 111 1.09 -9.35 -9.72
N GLY A 112 1.87 -8.31 -9.94
CA GLY A 112 1.53 -6.95 -9.53
C GLY A 112 1.78 -6.63 -8.06
N ILE A 113 2.26 -7.58 -7.27
CA ILE A 113 2.65 -7.36 -5.87
C ILE A 113 4.17 -7.23 -5.79
N GLY A 114 4.65 -6.00 -5.67
CA GLY A 114 6.06 -5.70 -5.42
C GLY A 114 6.39 -5.66 -3.93
N GLU A 115 7.68 -5.43 -3.61
CA GLU A 115 8.19 -5.34 -2.23
C GLU A 115 7.34 -4.43 -1.33
N SER A 116 6.99 -3.23 -1.81
CA SER A 116 6.23 -2.25 -1.03
C SER A 116 4.79 -2.72 -0.78
N THR A 117 4.13 -3.26 -1.81
CA THR A 117 2.76 -3.77 -1.70
C THR A 117 2.69 -4.99 -0.78
N ALA A 118 3.65 -5.92 -0.87
CA ALA A 118 3.75 -7.04 0.05
C ALA A 118 3.95 -6.57 1.50
N GLY A 119 4.85 -5.59 1.71
CA GLY A 119 5.05 -4.96 3.01
C GLY A 119 3.79 -4.30 3.56
N ALA A 120 3.02 -3.64 2.70
CA ALA A 120 1.75 -3.01 3.08
C ALA A 120 0.69 -4.05 3.48
N ILE A 121 0.51 -5.12 2.69
CA ILE A 121 -0.42 -6.20 3.03
C ILE A 121 -0.06 -6.84 4.37
N LEU A 122 1.23 -7.16 4.59
CA LEU A 122 1.69 -7.71 5.86
C LEU A 122 1.41 -6.79 7.05
N ALA A 123 1.73 -5.50 6.92
CA ALA A 123 1.54 -4.54 7.99
C ALA A 123 0.07 -4.22 8.23
N LEU A 124 -0.68 -3.89 7.18
CA LEU A 124 -2.04 -3.35 7.28
C LEU A 124 -3.09 -4.44 7.51
N ALA A 125 -3.01 -5.58 6.81
CA ALA A 125 -3.98 -6.66 6.95
C ALA A 125 -3.61 -7.60 8.12
N PHE A 126 -2.38 -8.09 8.14
CA PHE A 126 -1.96 -9.12 9.09
C PHE A 126 -1.32 -8.58 10.38
N ASN A 127 -1.09 -7.27 10.48
CA ASN A 127 -0.35 -6.63 11.57
C ASN A 127 1.01 -7.31 11.85
N LYS A 128 1.66 -7.76 10.76
CA LYS A 128 2.99 -8.39 10.77
C LYS A 128 4.05 -7.40 10.32
N LYS A 129 5.31 -7.71 10.60
CA LYS A 129 6.44 -6.90 10.13
C LYS A 129 6.46 -6.86 8.61
N GLY A 130 6.18 -5.69 8.03
CA GLY A 130 6.24 -5.41 6.61
C GLY A 130 6.86 -4.04 6.37
N THR A 131 7.79 -3.94 5.43
CA THR A 131 8.43 -2.67 5.09
C THR A 131 7.71 -2.03 3.92
N ILE A 132 6.98 -0.95 4.18
CA ILE A 132 6.33 -0.13 3.15
C ILE A 132 7.36 0.85 2.61
N LEU A 133 7.49 0.91 1.29
CA LEU A 133 8.47 1.73 0.57
C LEU A 133 7.83 2.51 -0.57
N ASP A 134 6.65 3.07 -0.31
CA ASP A 134 5.98 3.96 -1.26
C ASP A 134 6.64 5.35 -1.29
N GLY A 135 6.18 6.22 -2.19
CA GLY A 135 6.70 7.58 -2.33
C GLY A 135 6.57 8.41 -1.06
N ASN A 136 5.49 8.22 -0.28
CA ASN A 136 5.26 8.94 0.97
C ASN A 136 6.29 8.55 2.03
N VAL A 137 6.46 7.25 2.26
CA VAL A 137 7.41 6.72 3.25
C VAL A 137 8.84 7.11 2.91
N LYS A 138 9.24 6.99 1.63
CA LYS A 138 10.56 7.42 1.17
C LYS A 138 10.81 8.88 1.45
N ARG A 139 9.85 9.76 1.16
CA ARG A 139 9.94 11.19 1.39
C ARG A 139 10.07 11.54 2.88
N VAL A 140 9.29 10.91 3.74
CA VAL A 140 9.39 11.10 5.20
C VAL A 140 10.78 10.73 5.70
N VAL A 141 11.26 9.54 5.34
CA VAL A 141 12.54 9.04 5.86
C VAL A 141 13.72 9.79 5.28
N SER A 142 13.71 10.13 3.97
CA SER A 142 14.80 10.91 3.39
C SER A 142 14.92 12.30 4.03
N ARG A 143 13.80 12.98 4.31
CA ARG A 143 13.80 14.26 5.04
C ARG A 143 14.27 14.10 6.50
N TYR A 144 13.80 13.06 7.17
CA TYR A 144 14.22 12.79 8.56
C TYR A 144 15.73 12.50 8.68
N LEU A 145 16.30 11.78 7.72
CA LEU A 145 17.72 11.46 7.67
C LEU A 145 18.57 12.56 7.01
N ASN A 146 17.95 13.58 6.43
CA ASN A 146 18.60 14.59 5.60
C ASN A 146 19.45 13.98 4.47
N VAL A 147 18.85 13.05 3.71
CA VAL A 147 19.46 12.37 2.55
C VAL A 147 18.59 12.55 1.31
N GLU A 148 19.19 12.42 0.13
CA GLU A 148 18.46 12.46 -1.12
C GLU A 148 17.53 11.25 -1.29
N ASN A 149 16.37 11.47 -1.90
CA ASN A 149 15.44 10.39 -2.24
C ASN A 149 15.80 9.75 -3.59
N ASN A 150 16.93 9.06 -3.65
CA ASN A 150 17.44 8.38 -4.84
C ASN A 150 17.67 6.87 -4.59
N PRO A 151 17.88 6.07 -5.67
CA PRO A 151 18.07 4.61 -5.53
C PRO A 151 19.28 4.20 -4.68
N ARG A 152 20.34 5.02 -4.64
CA ARG A 152 21.52 4.76 -3.81
C ARG A 152 21.17 4.88 -2.33
N GLU A 153 20.58 6.00 -1.93
CA GLU A 153 20.20 6.25 -0.55
C GLU A 153 19.05 5.35 -0.08
N LEU A 154 18.16 4.96 -0.99
CA LEU A 154 17.12 3.95 -0.69
C LEU A 154 17.72 2.67 -0.13
N LYS A 155 18.79 2.15 -0.76
CA LYS A 155 19.46 0.92 -0.32
C LYS A 155 20.35 1.15 0.90
N LYS A 156 21.11 2.27 0.92
CA LYS A 156 22.15 2.53 1.93
C LYS A 156 21.58 3.03 3.25
N SER A 157 20.56 3.86 3.20
CA SER A 157 20.09 4.64 4.35
C SER A 157 18.62 4.37 4.68
N ILE A 158 17.71 4.49 3.72
CA ILE A 158 16.26 4.50 3.95
C ILE A 158 15.74 3.10 4.36
N LYS A 159 16.03 2.05 3.59
CA LYS A 159 15.62 0.67 3.93
C LYS A 159 16.20 0.20 5.26
N PRO A 160 17.51 0.32 5.54
CA PRO A 160 18.09 -0.04 6.83
C PRO A 160 17.45 0.73 8.00
N PHE A 161 17.22 2.04 7.85
CA PHE A 161 16.57 2.83 8.86
C PHE A 161 15.17 2.31 9.20
N LEU A 162 14.34 2.08 8.21
CA LEU A 162 12.97 1.54 8.40
C LEU A 162 13.00 0.17 9.09
N TYR A 163 13.91 -0.70 8.66
CA TYR A 163 14.05 -2.02 9.26
C TYR A 163 14.45 -1.97 10.74
N GLN A 164 15.42 -1.13 11.10
CA GLN A 164 15.92 -0.96 12.46
C GLN A 164 14.92 -0.25 13.38
N ASN A 165 14.12 0.68 12.82
CA ASN A 165 13.16 1.49 13.59
C ASN A 165 11.70 1.00 13.46
N SER A 166 11.50 -0.17 12.87
CA SER A 166 10.19 -0.84 12.86
C SER A 166 9.76 -1.16 14.30
N PRO A 167 8.49 -0.99 14.66
CA PRO A 167 8.00 -1.35 15.98
C PRO A 167 8.06 -2.86 16.20
N LYS A 168 7.90 -3.31 17.46
CA LYS A 168 7.76 -4.73 17.78
C LYS A 168 6.32 -5.23 17.65
N THR A 169 5.36 -4.34 17.72
CA THR A 169 3.90 -4.56 17.61
C THR A 169 3.27 -3.35 16.93
N ASN A 170 1.99 -3.41 16.60
CA ASN A 170 1.25 -2.29 15.98
C ASN A 170 1.81 -1.86 14.62
N TYR A 171 2.21 -2.85 13.82
CA TYR A 171 2.75 -2.61 12.47
C TYR A 171 1.76 -1.88 11.56
N ARG A 172 0.46 -2.14 11.74
CA ARG A 172 -0.62 -1.45 11.02
C ARG A 172 -0.60 0.05 11.28
N SER A 173 -0.68 0.47 12.54
CA SER A 173 -0.67 1.90 12.89
C SER A 173 0.62 2.57 12.48
N PHE A 174 1.76 1.88 12.58
CA PHE A 174 3.03 2.40 12.11
C PHE A 174 3.06 2.59 10.59
N GLY A 175 2.66 1.56 9.83
CA GLY A 175 2.63 1.60 8.36
C GLY A 175 1.68 2.70 7.84
N GLN A 176 0.45 2.73 8.37
CA GLN A 176 -0.53 3.77 8.04
C GLN A 176 0.00 5.16 8.42
N GLY A 177 0.60 5.31 9.60
CA GLY A 177 1.16 6.58 10.08
C GLY A 177 2.28 7.11 9.19
N MET A 178 3.15 6.25 8.71
CA MET A 178 4.22 6.64 7.79
C MET A 178 3.67 7.14 6.45
N MET A 179 2.66 6.47 5.89
CA MET A 179 2.00 6.90 4.66
C MET A 179 1.22 8.20 4.85
N ASP A 180 0.48 8.33 5.94
CA ASP A 180 -0.32 9.52 6.26
C ASP A 180 0.56 10.74 6.53
N LEU A 181 1.63 10.58 7.29
CA LEU A 181 2.60 11.64 7.54
C LEU A 181 3.22 12.15 6.22
N GLY A 182 3.55 11.22 5.31
CA GLY A 182 4.06 11.56 3.99
C GLY A 182 3.05 12.26 3.09
N SER A 183 1.78 11.93 3.22
CA SER A 183 0.70 12.48 2.41
C SER A 183 0.12 13.79 2.97
N LEU A 184 0.00 13.92 4.30
CA LEU A 184 -0.70 15.04 4.95
C LEU A 184 0.25 16.16 5.38
N ILE A 185 1.47 15.82 5.77
CA ILE A 185 2.43 16.78 6.34
C ILE A 185 3.64 16.96 5.41
N CYS A 186 4.26 15.86 4.99
CA CYS A 186 5.42 15.89 4.09
C CYS A 186 5.00 15.84 2.62
N CYS A 187 3.82 16.36 2.28
CA CYS A 187 3.36 16.40 0.90
C CYS A 187 4.32 17.19 0.01
N LEU A 188 4.26 16.99 -1.29
CA LEU A 188 4.99 17.79 -2.26
C LEU A 188 4.45 19.23 -2.17
N LEU A 189 5.28 20.18 -1.74
CA LEU A 189 4.96 21.60 -1.84
C LEU A 189 5.01 21.97 -3.31
N TYR A 190 3.94 22.51 -3.83
CA TYR A 190 3.72 22.89 -5.24
C TYR A 190 4.76 23.89 -5.81
N THR A 191 5.74 24.32 -5.03
CA THR A 191 6.67 25.37 -5.39
C THR A 191 8.15 25.01 -5.42
N SER A 192 8.57 23.84 -4.89
CA SER A 192 10.00 23.48 -4.90
C SER A 192 10.30 22.08 -5.44
N ASP A 193 9.38 21.12 -5.29
CA ASP A 193 9.63 19.74 -5.68
C ASP A 193 9.12 19.42 -7.11
N ALA A 194 8.28 20.29 -7.70
CA ALA A 194 7.79 20.16 -9.07
C ALA A 194 8.85 20.57 -10.13
N ALA A 195 9.91 21.26 -9.71
CA ALA A 195 11.02 21.65 -10.59
C ALA A 195 12.07 20.53 -10.78
N ASP A 196 12.00 19.47 -9.96
CA ASP A 196 12.97 18.36 -9.99
C ASP A 196 12.45 17.12 -10.75
N GLU A 197 11.25 17.18 -11.33
CA GLU A 197 10.65 16.08 -12.11
C GLU A 197 10.55 16.35 -13.63
N GLU A 198 11.22 17.39 -14.18
CA GLU A 198 11.37 17.61 -15.64
C GLU A 198 12.67 17.04 -16.19
#